data_38c8a47c1f7b2e0e96edc232567686d6
#
_entry.id   38c8a47c1f7b2e0e96edc232567686d6
#
_cell.length_a   1.000
_cell.length_b   1.000
_cell.length_c   1.000
_cell.angle_alpha   90.00
_cell.angle_beta   90.00
_cell.angle_gamma   90.00
#
_symmetry.space_group_name_H-M   'P 1'
#
loop_
_entity.id
_entity.type
_entity.pdbx_description
1 polymer ?
#
loop_
_entity_poly.entity_id
_entity_poly.type
_entity_poly.pdbx_seq_one_letter_code
_entity_poly.pdbx_strand_id
1 'polypeptide(L)'
;LTKASYCLTTNSLKDHLPNTCEPIVVENVLIATAKVTEKFYPNSIEDKFDNTVSSIEKSEYREVSHGKNVLIGENVKIGSYCSIGHNSIIEKNVSIGDNCKIGSNTIIRNSIIKNNVSILDNCTIGKKGFGFFPEKFNNLRYPHIGIVIINENCEIGCGSTIDRGSLSNTIIGKNTFIDNQVHIAHNVNIGSNCIITGQVGFAGSSTIGNKVLIGGQAGISGHLKIGNNVQIGGGSGVVKNIPDNSKVMGYPAKDIRNFLKENK
;
A
#
# COMPACT_ATOMS: atom_id res chain seq x y z
N LEU A 1 -6.54 -7.16 -25.11
CA LEU A 1 -6.11 -6.03 -25.94
C LEU A 1 -6.59 -4.72 -25.31
N THR A 2 -5.78 -3.67 -25.39
CA THR A 2 -6.13 -2.35 -24.84
C THR A 2 -7.31 -1.72 -25.60
N LYS A 3 -8.11 -0.92 -24.90
CA LYS A 3 -9.16 -0.07 -25.49
C LYS A 3 -8.72 1.40 -25.57
N ALA A 4 -7.48 1.72 -25.20
CA ALA A 4 -6.93 3.07 -25.24
C ALA A 4 -6.72 3.53 -26.68
N SER A 5 -6.92 4.82 -26.95
CA SER A 5 -6.64 5.43 -28.26
C SER A 5 -5.14 5.60 -28.51
N TYR A 6 -4.33 5.74 -27.46
CA TYR A 6 -2.88 5.92 -27.51
C TYR A 6 -2.18 5.00 -26.52
N CYS A 7 -0.97 4.55 -26.86
CA CYS A 7 -0.16 3.71 -25.98
C CYS A 7 1.32 4.13 -26.04
N LEU A 8 1.92 4.39 -24.89
CA LEU A 8 3.37 4.51 -24.77
C LEU A 8 4.00 3.13 -24.96
N THR A 9 4.88 2.98 -25.94
CA THR A 9 5.47 1.68 -26.29
C THR A 9 6.90 1.85 -26.82
N THR A 10 7.63 0.75 -26.93
CA THR A 10 8.92 0.72 -27.62
C THR A 10 8.76 0.38 -29.10
N ASN A 11 9.76 0.67 -29.91
CA ASN A 11 9.73 0.36 -31.33
C ASN A 11 9.55 -1.15 -31.58
N SER A 12 10.07 -2.01 -30.71
CA SER A 12 9.93 -3.48 -30.82
C SER A 12 8.54 -4.01 -30.51
N LEU A 13 7.68 -3.24 -29.82
CA LEU A 13 6.35 -3.68 -29.37
C LEU A 13 5.20 -2.95 -30.09
N LYS A 14 5.47 -1.93 -30.89
CA LYS A 14 4.43 -1.11 -31.54
C LYS A 14 3.47 -1.93 -32.41
N ASP A 15 3.98 -2.92 -33.12
CA ASP A 15 3.20 -3.75 -34.06
C ASP A 15 2.29 -4.78 -33.36
N HIS A 16 2.40 -4.91 -32.04
CA HIS A 16 1.49 -5.74 -31.22
C HIS A 16 0.26 -4.98 -30.73
N LEU A 17 0.15 -3.70 -31.01
CA LEU A 17 -1.02 -2.90 -30.62
C LEU A 17 -2.18 -3.15 -31.60
N PRO A 18 -3.44 -3.06 -31.11
CA PRO A 18 -4.59 -3.12 -32.02
C PRO A 18 -4.62 -1.88 -32.93
N ASN A 19 -5.17 -2.02 -34.12
CA ASN A 19 -5.29 -0.91 -35.10
C ASN A 19 -6.03 0.32 -34.58
N THR A 20 -6.81 0.18 -33.51
CA THR A 20 -7.52 1.26 -32.82
C THR A 20 -6.67 2.04 -31.82
N CYS A 21 -5.43 1.64 -31.60
CA CYS A 21 -4.54 2.25 -30.61
C CYS A 21 -3.26 2.76 -31.29
N GLU A 22 -3.09 4.08 -31.30
CA GLU A 22 -1.92 4.73 -31.90
C GLU A 22 -0.69 4.59 -31.00
N PRO A 23 0.45 4.07 -31.50
CA PRO A 23 1.67 3.94 -30.72
C PRO A 23 2.41 5.28 -30.58
N ILE A 24 2.69 5.66 -29.36
CA ILE A 24 3.67 6.72 -29.04
C ILE A 24 4.98 6.03 -28.69
N VAL A 25 5.89 5.96 -29.68
CA VAL A 25 7.15 5.23 -29.53
C VAL A 25 8.13 6.04 -28.70
N VAL A 26 8.67 5.43 -27.65
CA VAL A 26 9.63 6.02 -26.71
C VAL A 26 10.77 5.07 -26.42
N GLU A 27 11.94 5.58 -26.05
CA GLU A 27 13.09 4.75 -25.67
C GLU A 27 12.85 4.00 -24.35
N ASN A 28 12.28 4.71 -23.36
CA ASN A 28 12.00 4.13 -22.05
C ASN A 28 10.55 4.43 -21.64
N VAL A 29 9.72 3.39 -21.66
CA VAL A 29 8.28 3.49 -21.36
C VAL A 29 8.04 3.96 -19.92
N LEU A 30 8.83 3.50 -18.95
CA LEU A 30 8.62 3.86 -17.55
C LEU A 30 8.94 5.34 -17.30
N ILE A 31 10.03 5.85 -17.86
CA ILE A 31 10.38 7.27 -17.76
C ILE A 31 9.35 8.14 -18.49
N ALA A 32 8.93 7.72 -19.68
CA ALA A 32 7.88 8.43 -20.42
C ALA A 32 6.55 8.45 -19.64
N THR A 33 6.17 7.31 -19.05
CA THR A 33 4.98 7.21 -18.20
C THR A 33 5.08 8.17 -17.00
N ALA A 34 6.23 8.23 -16.33
CA ALA A 34 6.43 9.17 -15.21
C ALA A 34 6.21 10.62 -15.63
N LYS A 35 6.83 11.03 -16.75
CA LYS A 35 6.70 12.39 -17.30
C LYS A 35 5.28 12.72 -17.74
N VAL A 36 4.59 11.80 -18.38
CA VAL A 36 3.18 11.96 -18.79
C VAL A 36 2.28 12.06 -17.57
N THR A 37 2.47 11.17 -16.59
CA THR A 37 1.68 11.20 -15.34
C THR A 37 1.84 12.53 -14.60
N GLU A 38 3.06 13.06 -14.51
CA GLU A 38 3.32 14.37 -13.90
C GLU A 38 2.60 15.51 -14.63
N LYS A 39 2.47 15.44 -15.98
CA LYS A 39 1.72 16.44 -16.76
C LYS A 39 0.23 16.43 -16.46
N PHE A 40 -0.38 15.24 -16.29
CA PHE A 40 -1.79 15.12 -15.90
C PHE A 40 -2.04 15.41 -14.43
N TYR A 41 -1.05 15.13 -13.57
CA TYR A 41 -1.10 15.29 -12.11
C TYR A 41 0.11 16.10 -11.60
N PRO A 42 0.15 17.42 -11.82
CA PRO A 42 1.34 18.26 -11.60
C PRO A 42 1.96 18.21 -10.21
N ASN A 43 1.16 17.87 -9.19
CA ASN A 43 1.65 17.82 -7.80
C ASN A 43 1.93 16.38 -7.33
N SER A 44 1.90 15.39 -8.22
CA SER A 44 1.99 13.97 -7.86
C SER A 44 3.36 13.52 -7.34
N ILE A 45 4.41 14.28 -7.64
CA ILE A 45 5.77 14.04 -7.12
C ILE A 45 6.06 14.81 -5.83
N GLU A 46 5.24 15.82 -5.52
CA GLU A 46 5.39 16.62 -4.31
C GLU A 46 4.77 15.92 -3.10
N ASP A 47 5.20 16.33 -1.93
CA ASP A 47 4.72 15.79 -0.67
C ASP A 47 4.33 16.92 0.27
N LYS A 48 3.42 17.78 -0.21
CA LYS A 48 2.89 18.88 0.56
C LYS A 48 1.92 18.38 1.62
N PHE A 49 1.88 19.08 2.74
CA PHE A 49 0.81 18.87 3.73
C PHE A 49 -0.53 19.37 3.16
N ASP A 50 -1.61 18.82 3.66
CA ASP A 50 -2.95 19.27 3.31
C ASP A 50 -3.28 20.55 4.09
N ASN A 51 -3.39 21.67 3.37
CA ASN A 51 -3.74 22.96 3.93
C ASN A 51 -5.25 23.16 4.13
N THR A 52 -6.07 22.18 3.78
CA THR A 52 -7.53 22.24 3.96
C THR A 52 -7.96 21.71 5.33
N VAL A 53 -7.04 21.11 6.11
CA VAL A 53 -7.39 20.53 7.42
C VAL A 53 -7.80 21.57 8.42
N SER A 54 -8.86 21.26 9.17
CA SER A 54 -9.37 22.05 10.28
C SER A 54 -9.71 21.15 11.47
N SER A 55 -9.95 21.74 12.64
CA SER A 55 -10.37 20.96 13.81
C SER A 55 -11.72 20.29 13.56
N ILE A 56 -11.86 19.04 13.99
CA ILE A 56 -13.12 18.31 13.87
C ILE A 56 -14.23 18.99 14.71
N GLU A 57 -15.37 19.27 14.08
CA GLU A 57 -16.52 19.83 14.75
C GLU A 57 -17.55 18.74 15.10
N LYS A 58 -18.00 18.67 16.37
CA LYS A 58 -18.95 17.64 16.84
C LYS A 58 -20.28 17.65 16.09
N SER A 59 -20.69 18.80 15.58
CA SER A 59 -21.95 18.95 14.84
C SER A 59 -21.90 18.28 13.46
N GLU A 60 -20.71 18.13 12.89
CA GLU A 60 -20.51 17.56 11.55
C GLU A 60 -20.48 16.02 11.58
N TYR A 61 -19.90 15.45 12.66
CA TYR A 61 -19.74 14.01 12.84
C TYR A 61 -20.34 13.53 14.17
N ARG A 62 -21.68 13.53 14.27
CA ARG A 62 -22.41 13.33 15.54
C ARG A 62 -22.16 11.97 16.19
N GLU A 63 -21.95 10.93 15.41
CA GLU A 63 -21.74 9.56 15.89
C GLU A 63 -20.25 9.16 15.91
N VAL A 64 -19.35 10.14 15.80
CA VAL A 64 -17.90 9.93 15.86
C VAL A 64 -17.37 10.44 17.20
N SER A 65 -16.73 9.56 17.96
CA SER A 65 -15.98 9.95 19.15
C SER A 65 -14.55 10.36 18.74
N HIS A 66 -14.05 11.44 19.31
CA HIS A 66 -12.70 11.90 18.97
C HIS A 66 -11.91 12.43 20.16
N GLY A 67 -10.60 12.32 20.09
CA GLY A 67 -9.67 12.91 21.03
C GLY A 67 -9.45 14.41 20.83
N LYS A 68 -8.42 14.96 21.46
CA LYS A 68 -8.00 16.35 21.28
C LYS A 68 -7.12 16.50 20.03
N ASN A 69 -7.14 17.70 19.41
CA ASN A 69 -6.30 18.06 18.25
C ASN A 69 -6.47 17.12 17.04
N VAL A 70 -7.69 16.65 16.78
CA VAL A 70 -8.00 15.90 15.58
C VAL A 70 -8.27 16.89 14.44
N LEU A 71 -7.56 16.71 13.33
CA LEU A 71 -7.67 17.55 12.14
C LEU A 71 -8.28 16.76 10.98
N ILE A 72 -9.27 17.35 10.31
CA ILE A 72 -10.01 16.76 9.20
C ILE A 72 -9.93 17.68 7.98
N GLY A 73 -9.55 17.12 6.83
CA GLY A 73 -9.47 17.81 5.55
C GLY A 73 -10.80 17.89 4.81
N GLU A 74 -10.82 18.64 3.71
CA GLU A 74 -12.01 18.77 2.85
C GLU A 74 -12.46 17.43 2.27
N ASN A 75 -13.79 17.29 2.09
CA ASN A 75 -14.43 16.11 1.48
C ASN A 75 -14.12 14.77 2.18
N VAL A 76 -13.69 14.78 3.44
CA VAL A 76 -13.55 13.58 4.23
C VAL A 76 -14.92 13.02 4.57
N LYS A 77 -15.07 11.70 4.42
CA LYS A 77 -16.29 10.98 4.82
C LYS A 77 -15.94 10.01 5.94
N ILE A 78 -16.68 10.07 7.03
CA ILE A 78 -16.52 9.17 8.19
C ILE A 78 -17.88 8.58 8.51
N GLY A 79 -17.96 7.25 8.54
CA GLY A 79 -19.15 6.50 8.88
C GLY A 79 -19.50 6.60 10.36
N SER A 80 -20.61 5.97 10.74
CA SER A 80 -21.14 5.98 12.09
C SER A 80 -20.28 5.12 13.04
N TYR A 81 -20.34 5.46 14.34
CA TYR A 81 -19.71 4.71 15.44
C TYR A 81 -18.19 4.58 15.34
N CYS A 82 -17.54 5.54 14.68
CA CYS A 82 -16.10 5.62 14.60
C CYS A 82 -15.49 6.30 15.83
N SER A 83 -14.21 5.97 16.09
CA SER A 83 -13.41 6.67 17.08
C SER A 83 -12.07 7.10 16.49
N ILE A 84 -11.63 8.34 16.79
CA ILE A 84 -10.38 8.91 16.31
C ILE A 84 -9.56 9.41 17.51
N GLY A 85 -8.36 8.88 17.68
CA GLY A 85 -7.45 9.21 18.77
C GLY A 85 -6.88 10.63 18.68
N HIS A 86 -6.19 11.03 19.74
CA HIS A 86 -5.60 12.37 19.86
C HIS A 86 -4.55 12.66 18.77
N ASN A 87 -4.44 13.92 18.34
CA ASN A 87 -3.44 14.43 17.41
C ASN A 87 -3.42 13.71 16.04
N SER A 88 -4.52 13.08 15.65
CA SER A 88 -4.61 12.38 14.37
C SER A 88 -5.09 13.31 13.27
N ILE A 89 -4.60 13.07 12.04
CA ILE A 89 -4.88 13.89 10.88
C ILE A 89 -5.49 13.02 9.79
N ILE A 90 -6.70 13.34 9.35
CA ILE A 90 -7.37 12.71 8.22
C ILE A 90 -7.39 13.73 7.08
N GLU A 91 -6.52 13.55 6.09
CA GLU A 91 -6.39 14.50 4.99
C GLU A 91 -7.56 14.40 4.00
N LYS A 92 -7.68 15.40 3.15
CA LYS A 92 -8.78 15.54 2.19
C LYS A 92 -9.06 14.30 1.36
N ASN A 93 -10.33 14.13 0.98
CA ASN A 93 -10.85 13.06 0.13
C ASN A 93 -10.67 11.63 0.72
N VAL A 94 -10.30 11.48 1.98
CA VAL A 94 -10.27 10.18 2.65
C VAL A 94 -11.71 9.73 2.94
N SER A 95 -11.96 8.43 2.77
CA SER A 95 -13.24 7.82 3.15
C SER A 95 -13.00 6.74 4.19
N ILE A 96 -13.72 6.81 5.31
CA ILE A 96 -13.70 5.85 6.42
C ILE A 96 -15.13 5.31 6.59
N GLY A 97 -15.27 3.99 6.61
CA GLY A 97 -16.55 3.30 6.82
C GLY A 97 -17.01 3.31 8.27
N ASP A 98 -18.02 2.51 8.57
CA ASP A 98 -18.62 2.42 9.90
C ASP A 98 -17.77 1.60 10.88
N ASN A 99 -17.93 1.86 12.18
CA ASN A 99 -17.30 1.13 13.28
C ASN A 99 -15.77 1.09 13.21
N CYS A 100 -15.12 2.08 12.63
CA CYS A 100 -13.67 2.15 12.52
C CYS A 100 -13.05 2.78 13.77
N LYS A 101 -11.86 2.30 14.12
CA LYS A 101 -11.05 2.83 15.22
C LYS A 101 -9.73 3.32 14.67
N ILE A 102 -9.45 4.60 14.84
CA ILE A 102 -8.20 5.24 14.43
C ILE A 102 -7.45 5.67 15.69
N GLY A 103 -6.25 5.16 15.88
CA GLY A 103 -5.39 5.46 17.02
C GLY A 103 -4.86 6.90 17.01
N SER A 104 -4.18 7.25 18.09
CA SER A 104 -3.57 8.58 18.27
C SER A 104 -2.34 8.78 17.40
N ASN A 105 -2.03 10.04 17.05
CA ASN A 105 -0.88 10.42 16.22
C ASN A 105 -0.84 9.72 14.85
N THR A 106 -1.97 9.32 14.32
CA THR A 106 -2.10 8.61 13.05
C THR A 106 -2.45 9.57 11.93
N ILE A 107 -1.77 9.43 10.78
CA ILE A 107 -2.01 10.26 9.60
C ILE A 107 -2.58 9.39 8.49
N ILE A 108 -3.76 9.73 7.99
CA ILE A 108 -4.41 9.03 6.88
C ILE A 108 -4.62 9.99 5.72
N ARG A 109 -4.12 9.62 4.55
CA ARG A 109 -4.27 10.37 3.29
C ARG A 109 -4.48 9.42 2.12
N ASN A 110 -5.05 9.91 1.03
CA ASN A 110 -5.19 9.12 -0.21
C ASN A 110 -5.71 7.69 0.03
N SER A 111 -6.73 7.51 0.86
CA SER A 111 -7.14 6.19 1.34
C SER A 111 -8.64 6.01 1.39
N ILE A 112 -9.06 4.76 1.19
CA ILE A 112 -10.41 4.26 1.48
C ILE A 112 -10.27 3.17 2.54
N ILE A 113 -10.81 3.43 3.71
CA ILE A 113 -10.88 2.50 4.83
C ILE A 113 -12.31 1.96 4.88
N LYS A 114 -12.48 0.66 4.79
CA LYS A 114 -13.81 0.01 4.84
C LYS A 114 -14.28 -0.18 6.27
N ASN A 115 -15.43 -0.83 6.47
CA ASN A 115 -16.06 -0.97 7.78
C ASN A 115 -15.27 -1.87 8.74
N ASN A 116 -15.41 -1.63 10.04
CA ASN A 116 -14.83 -2.42 11.13
C ASN A 116 -13.29 -2.52 11.07
N VAL A 117 -12.61 -1.50 10.58
CA VAL A 117 -11.15 -1.45 10.54
C VAL A 117 -10.61 -0.78 11.80
N SER A 118 -9.58 -1.38 12.38
CA SER A 118 -8.82 -0.81 13.49
C SER A 118 -7.42 -0.44 13.01
N ILE A 119 -7.04 0.84 13.11
CA ILE A 119 -5.68 1.33 12.84
C ILE A 119 -5.16 1.86 14.17
N LEU A 120 -4.11 1.26 14.70
CA LEU A 120 -3.56 1.61 16.00
C LEU A 120 -2.70 2.88 15.92
N ASP A 121 -2.04 3.24 17.02
CA ASP A 121 -1.34 4.51 17.18
C ASP A 121 -0.11 4.67 16.27
N ASN A 122 0.23 5.90 15.94
CA ASN A 122 1.44 6.29 15.21
C ASN A 122 1.55 5.71 13.79
N CYS A 123 0.45 5.37 13.14
CA CYS A 123 0.45 4.85 11.79
C CYS A 123 0.49 5.98 10.74
N THR A 124 1.12 5.71 9.59
CA THR A 124 1.12 6.60 8.42
C THR A 124 0.58 5.85 7.22
N ILE A 125 -0.62 6.21 6.78
CA ILE A 125 -1.34 5.53 5.70
C ILE A 125 -1.48 6.47 4.49
N GLY A 126 -1.14 5.97 3.29
CA GLY A 126 -1.38 6.66 2.03
C GLY A 126 -0.34 7.70 1.66
N LYS A 127 0.84 7.69 2.29
CA LYS A 127 1.99 8.49 1.89
C LYS A 127 2.51 8.04 0.52
N LYS A 128 3.18 8.92 -0.23
CA LYS A 128 3.80 8.51 -1.49
C LYS A 128 4.88 7.46 -1.24
N GLY A 129 4.95 6.47 -2.13
CA GLY A 129 5.93 5.40 -2.04
C GLY A 129 7.33 5.81 -2.49
N PHE A 130 8.26 4.88 -2.35
CA PHE A 130 9.66 5.01 -2.71
C PHE A 130 9.89 4.53 -4.15
N GLY A 131 9.46 5.34 -5.14
CA GLY A 131 9.62 5.06 -6.56
C GLY A 131 10.45 6.13 -7.26
N PHE A 132 11.52 5.72 -7.95
CA PHE A 132 12.37 6.61 -8.74
C PHE A 132 13.22 5.86 -9.77
N PHE A 133 13.71 6.57 -10.75
CA PHE A 133 14.69 6.06 -11.71
C PHE A 133 16.03 6.77 -11.49
N PRO A 134 17.12 6.04 -11.29
CA PRO A 134 18.46 6.65 -11.26
C PRO A 134 18.82 7.14 -12.68
N GLU A 135 19.16 8.42 -12.77
CA GLU A 135 19.72 9.04 -13.97
C GLU A 135 21.17 9.48 -13.71
N LYS A 136 21.89 9.85 -14.75
CA LYS A 136 23.34 10.18 -14.65
C LYS A 136 23.66 11.26 -13.60
N PHE A 137 22.78 12.24 -13.42
CA PHE A 137 23.04 13.41 -12.56
C PHE A 137 22.04 13.56 -11.40
N ASN A 138 20.88 12.86 -11.45
CA ASN A 138 19.84 12.95 -10.45
C ASN A 138 18.98 11.68 -10.45
N ASN A 139 18.09 11.58 -9.48
CA ASN A 139 17.06 10.54 -9.45
C ASN A 139 15.71 11.13 -9.89
N LEU A 140 15.17 10.65 -11.00
CA LEU A 140 13.83 11.01 -11.43
C LEU A 140 12.79 10.33 -10.54
N ARG A 141 11.98 11.12 -9.83
CA ARG A 141 10.92 10.61 -8.98
C ARG A 141 9.77 10.05 -9.83
N TYR A 142 9.28 8.86 -9.48
CA TYR A 142 8.08 8.30 -10.08
C TYR A 142 6.82 8.84 -9.37
N PRO A 143 5.81 9.35 -10.09
CA PRO A 143 4.58 9.83 -9.51
C PRO A 143 3.76 8.72 -8.86
N HIS A 144 3.11 9.03 -7.72
CA HIS A 144 2.19 8.13 -7.04
C HIS A 144 0.81 8.79 -7.01
N ILE A 145 -0.14 8.25 -7.76
CA ILE A 145 -1.51 8.76 -7.91
C ILE A 145 -2.58 7.75 -7.48
N GLY A 146 -2.21 6.48 -7.30
CA GLY A 146 -3.07 5.46 -6.72
C GLY A 146 -3.39 5.77 -5.25
N ILE A 147 -4.20 4.96 -4.62
CA ILE A 147 -4.62 5.10 -3.23
C ILE A 147 -4.30 3.84 -2.43
N VAL A 148 -4.51 3.91 -1.11
CA VAL A 148 -4.57 2.73 -0.24
C VAL A 148 -6.03 2.32 -0.07
N ILE A 149 -6.31 1.03 -0.16
CA ILE A 149 -7.61 0.45 0.16
C ILE A 149 -7.42 -0.59 1.27
N ILE A 150 -8.01 -0.33 2.44
CA ILE A 150 -8.04 -1.30 3.54
C ILE A 150 -9.47 -1.85 3.61
N ASN A 151 -9.62 -3.15 3.32
CA ASN A 151 -10.91 -3.79 3.32
C ASN A 151 -11.38 -4.13 4.75
N GLU A 152 -12.61 -4.64 4.85
CA GLU A 152 -13.35 -4.79 6.09
C GLU A 152 -12.66 -5.73 7.10
N ASN A 153 -12.86 -5.45 8.39
CA ASN A 153 -12.41 -6.26 9.52
C ASN A 153 -10.88 -6.42 9.58
N CYS A 154 -10.11 -5.43 9.13
CA CYS A 154 -8.65 -5.44 9.24
C CYS A 154 -8.19 -4.75 10.51
N GLU A 155 -7.03 -5.18 11.01
CA GLU A 155 -6.31 -4.50 12.07
C GLU A 155 -4.89 -4.15 11.60
N ILE A 156 -4.46 -2.90 11.89
CA ILE A 156 -3.13 -2.37 11.54
C ILE A 156 -2.44 -1.95 12.83
N GLY A 157 -1.35 -2.62 13.17
CA GLY A 157 -0.58 -2.40 14.39
C GLY A 157 0.18 -1.08 14.42
N CYS A 158 0.56 -0.68 15.62
CA CYS A 158 1.21 0.60 15.91
C CYS A 158 2.46 0.84 15.07
N GLY A 159 2.66 2.09 14.64
CA GLY A 159 3.86 2.51 13.92
C GLY A 159 4.00 1.92 12.52
N SER A 160 2.97 1.28 11.98
CA SER A 160 2.99 0.73 10.64
C SER A 160 2.84 1.80 9.57
N THR A 161 3.47 1.58 8.41
CA THR A 161 3.45 2.49 7.28
C THR A 161 2.92 1.79 6.03
N ILE A 162 1.93 2.38 5.36
CA ILE A 162 1.34 1.84 4.13
C ILE A 162 1.38 2.92 3.06
N ASP A 163 2.20 2.71 2.03
CA ASP A 163 2.33 3.65 0.93
C ASP A 163 1.17 3.55 -0.06
N ARG A 164 0.78 4.68 -0.63
CA ARG A 164 -0.16 4.70 -1.77
C ARG A 164 0.47 4.06 -3.00
N GLY A 165 -0.36 3.51 -3.87
CA GLY A 165 0.11 2.99 -5.13
C GLY A 165 0.60 4.07 -6.11
N SER A 166 1.38 3.66 -7.10
CA SER A 166 1.81 4.54 -8.19
C SER A 166 0.64 4.79 -9.17
N LEU A 167 0.47 3.96 -10.19
CA LEU A 167 -0.67 4.05 -11.12
C LEU A 167 -1.85 3.15 -10.69
N SER A 168 -1.59 2.10 -9.95
CA SER A 168 -2.60 1.23 -9.35
C SER A 168 -2.59 1.40 -7.83
N ASN A 169 -3.50 0.74 -7.12
CA ASN A 169 -3.66 0.90 -5.68
C ASN A 169 -2.77 -0.06 -4.88
N THR A 170 -2.52 0.29 -3.61
CA THR A 170 -2.07 -0.63 -2.56
C THR A 170 -3.31 -1.17 -1.85
N ILE A 171 -3.43 -2.48 -1.68
CA ILE A 171 -4.67 -3.12 -1.21
C ILE A 171 -4.38 -4.09 -0.08
N ILE A 172 -5.16 -3.97 1.00
CA ILE A 172 -5.20 -4.92 2.11
C ILE A 172 -6.55 -5.65 2.07
N GLY A 173 -6.51 -6.97 1.94
CA GLY A 173 -7.70 -7.83 1.87
C GLY A 173 -8.40 -7.97 3.22
N LYS A 174 -9.67 -8.41 3.19
CA LYS A 174 -10.55 -8.56 4.36
C LYS A 174 -9.96 -9.46 5.45
N ASN A 175 -10.29 -9.18 6.71
CA ASN A 175 -9.90 -9.98 7.87
C ASN A 175 -8.37 -10.19 7.95
N THR A 176 -7.56 -9.27 7.47
CA THR A 176 -6.11 -9.34 7.54
C THR A 176 -5.62 -8.55 8.75
N PHE A 177 -4.83 -9.21 9.59
CA PHE A 177 -4.25 -8.64 10.80
C PHE A 177 -2.77 -8.39 10.57
N ILE A 178 -2.35 -7.16 10.84
CA ILE A 178 -1.00 -6.66 10.66
C ILE A 178 -0.52 -6.12 12.00
N ASP A 179 0.54 -6.68 12.52
CA ASP A 179 1.15 -6.30 13.79
C ASP A 179 1.99 -5.01 13.65
N ASN A 180 2.68 -4.63 14.70
CA ASN A 180 3.37 -3.36 14.83
C ASN A 180 4.57 -3.21 13.88
N GLN A 181 4.84 -1.95 13.47
CA GLN A 181 6.02 -1.56 12.70
C GLN A 181 6.17 -2.29 11.35
N VAL A 182 5.07 -2.68 10.74
CA VAL A 182 5.08 -3.30 9.41
C VAL A 182 5.15 -2.20 8.34
N HIS A 183 6.04 -2.40 7.34
CA HIS A 183 6.10 -1.53 6.17
C HIS A 183 5.50 -2.19 4.94
N ILE A 184 4.51 -1.55 4.34
CA ILE A 184 3.87 -1.99 3.09
C ILE A 184 4.12 -0.92 2.03
N ALA A 185 5.04 -1.22 1.10
CA ALA A 185 5.39 -0.30 0.03
C ALA A 185 4.28 -0.19 -1.03
N HIS A 186 4.48 0.73 -1.97
CA HIS A 186 3.53 1.05 -3.03
C HIS A 186 3.12 -0.17 -3.88
N ASN A 187 1.88 -0.23 -4.31
CA ASN A 187 1.31 -1.27 -5.19
C ASN A 187 1.35 -2.69 -4.61
N VAL A 188 1.62 -2.86 -3.34
CA VAL A 188 1.50 -4.17 -2.68
C VAL A 188 0.03 -4.55 -2.60
N ASN A 189 -0.27 -5.80 -2.93
CA ASN A 189 -1.60 -6.37 -2.81
C ASN A 189 -1.57 -7.56 -1.85
N ILE A 190 -2.18 -7.41 -0.69
CA ILE A 190 -2.30 -8.46 0.34
C ILE A 190 -3.70 -9.04 0.29
N GLY A 191 -3.79 -10.36 0.19
CA GLY A 191 -5.05 -11.09 0.20
C GLY A 191 -5.79 -11.06 1.53
N SER A 192 -6.86 -11.83 1.62
CA SER A 192 -7.72 -11.89 2.78
C SER A 192 -7.26 -12.94 3.80
N ASN A 193 -7.64 -12.74 5.08
CA ASN A 193 -7.36 -13.65 6.19
C ASN A 193 -5.85 -13.90 6.40
N CYS A 194 -5.01 -12.91 6.13
CA CYS A 194 -3.58 -12.99 6.38
C CYS A 194 -3.24 -12.56 7.82
N ILE A 195 -2.16 -13.11 8.35
CA ILE A 195 -1.57 -12.69 9.64
C ILE A 195 -0.13 -12.32 9.38
N ILE A 196 0.21 -11.07 9.64
CA ILE A 196 1.52 -10.48 9.37
C ILE A 196 2.07 -9.95 10.68
N THR A 197 3.10 -10.58 11.19
CA THR A 197 3.66 -10.22 12.49
C THR A 197 4.65 -9.06 12.41
N GLY A 198 5.12 -8.59 13.56
CA GLY A 198 5.84 -7.32 13.69
C GLY A 198 7.09 -7.18 12.82
N GLN A 199 7.34 -5.96 12.38
CA GLN A 199 8.53 -5.55 11.61
C GLN A 199 8.71 -6.26 10.25
N VAL A 200 7.66 -6.84 9.70
CA VAL A 200 7.70 -7.38 8.32
C VAL A 200 7.75 -6.22 7.32
N GLY A 201 8.56 -6.39 6.28
CA GLY A 201 8.69 -5.43 5.19
C GLY A 201 8.27 -6.02 3.85
N PHE A 202 7.41 -5.31 3.13
CA PHE A 202 7.03 -5.64 1.75
C PHE A 202 7.58 -4.59 0.81
N ALA A 203 8.46 -4.99 -0.10
CA ALA A 203 8.90 -4.13 -1.18
C ALA A 203 7.82 -3.99 -2.27
N GLY A 204 7.89 -2.92 -3.05
CA GLY A 204 6.85 -2.50 -3.98
C GLY A 204 6.39 -3.57 -4.96
N SER A 205 5.11 -3.51 -5.31
CA SER A 205 4.46 -4.38 -6.32
C SER A 205 4.46 -5.87 -6.01
N SER A 206 4.69 -6.29 -4.78
CA SER A 206 4.53 -7.69 -4.38
C SER A 206 3.04 -8.03 -4.20
N THR A 207 2.69 -9.27 -4.52
CA THR A 207 1.33 -9.80 -4.39
C THR A 207 1.34 -10.98 -3.42
N ILE A 208 0.52 -10.90 -2.39
CA ILE A 208 0.39 -11.89 -1.34
C ILE A 208 -1.00 -12.52 -1.45
N GLY A 209 -1.06 -13.85 -1.52
CA GLY A 209 -2.31 -14.59 -1.58
C GLY A 209 -3.14 -14.54 -0.30
N ASN A 210 -4.20 -15.33 -0.25
CA ASN A 210 -5.07 -15.41 0.91
C ASN A 210 -4.51 -16.38 1.97
N LYS A 211 -4.86 -16.16 3.24
CA LYS A 211 -4.49 -17.04 4.38
C LYS A 211 -2.98 -17.24 4.52
N VAL A 212 -2.19 -16.20 4.23
CA VAL A 212 -0.74 -16.21 4.37
C VAL A 212 -0.36 -15.83 5.80
N LEU A 213 0.58 -16.58 6.38
CA LEU A 213 1.15 -16.32 7.70
C LEU A 213 2.62 -15.91 7.53
N ILE A 214 2.99 -14.73 8.03
CA ILE A 214 4.36 -14.21 7.91
C ILE A 214 4.92 -13.92 9.29
N GLY A 215 6.03 -14.60 9.62
CA GLY A 215 6.76 -14.42 10.87
C GLY A 215 7.50 -13.09 10.93
N GLY A 216 7.70 -12.59 12.14
CA GLY A 216 8.29 -11.26 12.40
C GLY A 216 9.64 -11.07 11.72
N GLN A 217 9.92 -9.81 11.34
CA GLN A 217 11.15 -9.38 10.69
C GLN A 217 11.43 -10.07 9.32
N ALA A 218 10.45 -10.71 8.70
CA ALA A 218 10.60 -11.22 7.35
C ALA A 218 10.58 -10.08 6.32
N GLY A 219 11.42 -10.17 5.30
CA GLY A 219 11.50 -9.23 4.18
C GLY A 219 11.03 -9.86 2.88
N ILE A 220 10.11 -9.23 2.17
CA ILE A 220 9.59 -9.69 0.87
C ILE A 220 10.10 -8.76 -0.22
N SER A 221 10.90 -9.28 -1.15
CA SER A 221 11.41 -8.51 -2.29
C SER A 221 10.29 -8.07 -3.24
N GLY A 222 10.55 -7.00 -3.99
CA GLY A 222 9.57 -6.42 -4.91
C GLY A 222 9.17 -7.34 -6.07
N HIS A 223 7.96 -7.10 -6.59
CA HIS A 223 7.41 -7.80 -7.76
C HIS A 223 7.22 -9.31 -7.60
N LEU A 224 7.26 -9.84 -6.38
CA LEU A 224 7.05 -11.24 -6.11
C LEU A 224 5.57 -11.61 -5.99
N LYS A 225 5.27 -12.87 -6.30
CA LYS A 225 3.97 -13.50 -6.05
C LYS A 225 4.13 -14.58 -4.98
N ILE A 226 3.43 -14.40 -3.87
CA ILE A 226 3.32 -15.36 -2.79
C ILE A 226 1.92 -15.99 -2.89
N GLY A 227 1.88 -17.30 -2.99
CA GLY A 227 0.63 -18.05 -3.15
C GLY A 227 -0.29 -18.04 -1.94
N ASN A 228 -1.41 -18.74 -2.05
CA ASN A 228 -2.37 -18.89 -0.96
C ASN A 228 -1.88 -19.92 0.08
N ASN A 229 -2.31 -19.79 1.33
CA ASN A 229 -2.01 -20.71 2.44
C ASN A 229 -0.48 -20.87 2.67
N VAL A 230 0.33 -19.87 2.35
CA VAL A 230 1.78 -19.91 2.55
C VAL A 230 2.12 -19.55 3.99
N GLN A 231 3.14 -20.21 4.53
CA GLN A 231 3.73 -19.88 5.83
C GLN A 231 5.20 -19.48 5.64
N ILE A 232 5.57 -18.28 6.09
CA ILE A 232 6.92 -17.73 6.04
C ILE A 232 7.44 -17.59 7.45
N GLY A 233 8.55 -18.27 7.78
CA GLY A 233 9.18 -18.20 9.10
C GLY A 233 9.77 -16.81 9.39
N GLY A 234 9.90 -16.47 10.68
CA GLY A 234 10.47 -15.19 11.08
C GLY A 234 11.92 -14.99 10.62
N GLY A 235 12.30 -13.73 10.37
CA GLY A 235 13.63 -13.36 9.88
C GLY A 235 13.95 -13.83 8.45
N SER A 236 12.94 -14.28 7.69
CA SER A 236 13.16 -14.82 6.35
C SER A 236 13.34 -13.73 5.30
N GLY A 237 14.30 -13.92 4.39
CA GLY A 237 14.46 -13.11 3.19
C GLY A 237 13.84 -13.79 1.97
N VAL A 238 12.70 -13.31 1.50
CA VAL A 238 12.01 -13.88 0.33
C VAL A 238 12.45 -13.16 -0.93
N VAL A 239 13.17 -13.85 -1.81
CA VAL A 239 13.77 -13.28 -3.04
C VAL A 239 13.20 -13.90 -4.33
N LYS A 240 12.22 -14.82 -4.22
CA LYS A 240 11.56 -15.47 -5.37
C LYS A 240 10.11 -15.81 -5.04
N ASN A 241 9.31 -16.04 -6.07
CA ASN A 241 7.92 -16.46 -5.93
C ASN A 241 7.77 -17.72 -5.08
N ILE A 242 6.71 -17.80 -4.29
CA ILE A 242 6.39 -18.94 -3.45
C ILE A 242 5.05 -19.51 -3.91
N PRO A 243 4.95 -20.79 -4.30
CA PRO A 243 3.69 -21.40 -4.71
C PRO A 243 2.75 -21.61 -3.53
N ASP A 244 1.48 -21.86 -3.84
CA ASP A 244 0.43 -22.16 -2.85
C ASP A 244 0.83 -23.27 -1.88
N ASN A 245 0.32 -23.20 -0.64
CA ASN A 245 0.47 -24.21 0.40
C ASN A 245 1.93 -24.51 0.83
N SER A 246 2.84 -23.60 0.55
CA SER A 246 4.27 -23.77 0.89
C SER A 246 4.56 -23.31 2.31
N LYS A 247 5.59 -23.91 2.90
CA LYS A 247 6.23 -23.45 4.15
C LYS A 247 7.69 -23.19 3.87
N VAL A 248 8.15 -21.95 4.12
CA VAL A 248 9.51 -21.51 3.86
C VAL A 248 10.11 -20.81 5.06
N MET A 249 11.43 -20.85 5.19
CA MET A 249 12.17 -20.17 6.23
C MET A 249 13.62 -19.91 5.76
N GLY A 250 14.26 -18.91 6.33
CA GLY A 250 15.68 -18.63 6.11
C GLY A 250 15.95 -17.42 5.23
N TYR A 251 17.25 -17.16 5.02
CA TYR A 251 17.74 -16.07 4.18
C TYR A 251 18.80 -16.58 3.20
N PRO A 252 18.56 -16.59 1.89
CA PRO A 252 17.22 -16.46 1.29
C PRO A 252 16.27 -17.55 1.78
N ALA A 253 14.96 -17.26 1.79
CA ALA A 253 13.97 -18.23 2.29
C ALA A 253 14.00 -19.51 1.49
N LYS A 254 14.05 -20.65 2.18
CA LYS A 254 14.08 -22.00 1.63
C LYS A 254 12.83 -22.77 2.03
N ASP A 255 12.56 -23.87 1.35
CA ASP A 255 11.59 -24.86 1.86
C ASP A 255 11.98 -25.29 3.27
N ILE A 256 11.01 -25.38 4.17
CA ILE A 256 11.29 -25.66 5.59
C ILE A 256 12.03 -26.99 5.82
N ARG A 257 11.77 -28.02 5.02
CA ARG A 257 12.44 -29.31 5.15
C ARG A 257 13.92 -29.21 4.76
N ASN A 258 14.23 -28.43 3.74
CA ASN A 258 15.61 -28.20 3.31
C ASN A 258 16.36 -27.36 4.35
N PHE A 259 15.73 -26.29 4.87
CA PHE A 259 16.32 -25.47 5.91
C PHE A 259 16.68 -26.28 7.17
N LEU A 260 15.77 -27.13 7.65
CA LEU A 260 16.02 -27.99 8.82
C LEU A 260 17.09 -29.07 8.59
N LYS A 261 17.27 -29.54 7.35
CA LYS A 261 18.35 -30.49 7.01
C LYS A 261 19.71 -29.82 7.01
N GLU A 262 19.81 -28.59 6.50
CA GLU A 262 21.07 -27.85 6.38
C GLU A 262 21.56 -27.28 7.72
N ASN A 263 20.70 -27.18 8.73
CA ASN A 263 21.03 -26.62 10.07
C ASN A 263 21.04 -27.68 11.16
N LYS A 264 21.07 -28.96 10.81
CA LYS A 264 21.37 -30.10 11.70
C LYS A 264 22.86 -30.45 11.59
#